data_eea89cac534d016300765632190756c2
#
_entry.id   eea89cac534d016300765632190756c2
#
_cell.length_a   1.000
_cell.length_b   1.000
_cell.length_c   1.000
_cell.angle_alpha   90.00
_cell.angle_beta   90.00
_cell.angle_gamma   90.00
#
_symmetry.space_group_name_H-M   'P 1'
#
loop_
_entity.id
_entity.type
_entity.pdbx_description
1 polymer ?
#
loop_
_entity_poly.entity_id
_entity_poly.type
_entity_poly.pdbx_seq_one_letter_code
_entity_poly.pdbx_strand_id
1 'polypeptide(L)'
;MIGVPVIFGQTLTPYNSYAQVAGAGFEIKADILWDAMKQSWPLADVLLKFAYAFLIQVTHSALANARFSNEQRLARWLLMAQDRVDDDEIPLTHEFLAMMLGTRRASVTDALHVLEECGTIESKRGRICVRDRPGLEKAAGDCYGLPESELARVGLLGAIGSSQNLPEVAPSQNLPEIAL
;
A
#
# COMPACT_ATOMS: atom_id res chain seq x y z
N MET A 1 -2.56 4.57 6.79
CA MET A 1 -3.72 4.75 7.69
C MET A 1 -4.89 3.93 7.15
N ILE A 2 -5.59 3.22 8.01
CA ILE A 2 -6.88 2.56 7.75
C ILE A 2 -7.98 3.49 8.30
N GLY A 3 -9.18 3.47 7.73
CA GLY A 3 -10.30 4.30 8.20
C GLY A 3 -10.37 5.70 7.59
N VAL A 4 -9.89 5.87 6.36
CA VAL A 4 -9.99 7.15 5.60
C VAL A 4 -11.41 7.78 5.65
N PRO A 5 -12.54 7.02 5.62
CA PRO A 5 -13.87 7.61 5.74
C PRO A 5 -14.10 8.46 6.99
N VAL A 6 -13.36 8.20 8.08
CA VAL A 6 -13.46 9.00 9.32
C VAL A 6 -13.06 10.47 9.06
N ILE A 7 -12.07 10.70 8.18
CA ILE A 7 -11.63 12.05 7.81
C ILE A 7 -12.78 12.85 7.19
N PHE A 8 -13.72 12.17 6.53
CA PHE A 8 -14.92 12.73 5.91
C PHE A 8 -16.16 12.67 6.82
N GLY A 9 -15.99 12.42 8.11
CA GLY A 9 -17.09 12.35 9.09
C GLY A 9 -17.92 11.07 9.05
N GLN A 10 -17.42 10.00 8.38
CA GLN A 10 -18.11 8.72 8.32
C GLN A 10 -17.53 7.76 9.35
N THR A 11 -18.37 7.14 10.16
CA THR A 11 -17.96 6.15 11.19
C THR A 11 -18.09 4.71 10.74
N LEU A 12 -18.71 4.49 9.58
CA LEU A 12 -18.90 3.18 8.98
C LEU A 12 -18.21 3.12 7.60
N THR A 13 -17.65 1.97 7.29
CA THR A 13 -17.10 1.66 5.96
C THR A 13 -17.78 0.40 5.42
N PRO A 14 -18.15 0.36 4.13
CA PRO A 14 -18.70 -0.84 3.50
C PRO A 14 -17.63 -1.89 3.17
N TYR A 15 -16.36 -1.60 3.44
CA TYR A 15 -15.24 -2.46 3.07
C TYR A 15 -14.52 -3.01 4.30
N ASN A 16 -14.10 -4.25 4.20
CA ASN A 16 -13.13 -4.83 5.13
C ASN A 16 -11.72 -4.33 4.80
N SER A 17 -10.96 -4.05 5.84
CA SER A 17 -9.56 -3.63 5.72
C SER A 17 -8.66 -4.58 6.48
N TYR A 18 -7.53 -4.94 5.90
CA TYR A 18 -6.56 -5.83 6.52
C TYR A 18 -5.13 -5.35 6.25
N ALA A 19 -4.21 -5.70 7.14
CA ALA A 19 -2.78 -5.43 6.93
C ALA A 19 -2.21 -6.47 5.97
N GLN A 20 -1.53 -6.02 4.93
CA GLN A 20 -0.89 -6.89 3.94
C GLN A 20 0.43 -7.46 4.44
N VAL A 21 1.13 -6.70 5.28
CA VAL A 21 2.39 -7.08 5.94
C VAL A 21 2.22 -6.84 7.43
N ALA A 22 2.76 -7.73 8.24
CA ALA A 22 2.76 -7.58 9.70
C ALA A 22 3.53 -6.31 10.11
N GLY A 23 3.05 -5.61 11.12
CA GLY A 23 3.66 -4.39 11.60
C GLY A 23 3.03 -3.91 12.89
N ALA A 24 3.59 -2.85 13.48
CA ALA A 24 3.03 -2.15 14.60
C ALA A 24 2.15 -0.97 14.15
N GLY A 25 1.17 -0.60 14.95
CA GLY A 25 0.29 0.52 14.65
C GLY A 25 -0.40 1.06 15.89
N PHE A 26 -1.01 2.23 15.75
CA PHE A 26 -1.84 2.83 16.78
C PHE A 26 -3.30 2.77 16.36
N GLU A 27 -4.18 2.53 17.32
CA GLU A 27 -5.63 2.59 17.14
C GLU A 27 -6.17 3.83 17.86
N ILE A 28 -7.06 4.54 17.19
CA ILE A 28 -7.80 5.66 17.76
C ILE A 28 -9.29 5.52 17.42
N LYS A 29 -10.17 5.80 18.38
CA LYS A 29 -11.60 5.83 18.11
C LYS A 29 -11.96 6.96 17.16
N ALA A 30 -12.93 6.70 16.26
CA ALA A 30 -13.31 7.64 15.21
C ALA A 30 -13.82 8.98 15.77
N ASP A 31 -14.59 8.98 16.86
CA ASP A 31 -15.10 10.17 17.55
C ASP A 31 -13.96 11.01 18.12
N ILE A 32 -12.97 10.37 18.77
CA ILE A 32 -11.79 11.06 19.32
C ILE A 32 -10.96 11.70 18.20
N LEU A 33 -10.72 10.98 17.08
CA LEU A 33 -10.00 11.55 15.95
C LEU A 33 -10.74 12.73 15.35
N TRP A 34 -12.05 12.63 15.20
CA TRP A 34 -12.89 13.68 14.65
C TRP A 34 -12.86 14.94 15.51
N ASP A 35 -12.96 14.80 16.84
CA ASP A 35 -12.87 15.93 17.74
C ASP A 35 -11.47 16.55 17.80
N ALA A 36 -10.42 15.75 17.71
CA ALA A 36 -9.04 16.24 17.58
C ALA A 36 -8.84 17.05 16.29
N MET A 37 -9.42 16.61 15.17
CA MET A 37 -9.37 17.36 13.90
C MET A 37 -10.08 18.72 14.00
N LYS A 38 -11.21 18.80 14.70
CA LYS A 38 -11.91 20.08 14.92
C LYS A 38 -11.10 21.06 15.76
N GLN A 39 -10.31 20.56 16.71
CA GLN A 39 -9.50 21.35 17.63
C GLN A 39 -8.13 21.72 17.06
N SER A 40 -7.62 20.98 16.09
CA SER A 40 -6.28 21.15 15.51
C SER A 40 -6.34 21.19 13.99
N TRP A 41 -6.31 22.40 13.43
CA TRP A 41 -6.21 22.55 11.97
C TRP A 41 -4.96 21.89 11.36
N PRO A 42 -3.75 21.97 11.98
CA PRO A 42 -2.58 21.26 11.43
C PRO A 42 -2.79 19.75 11.32
N LEU A 43 -3.46 19.12 12.30
CA LEU A 43 -3.82 17.70 12.21
C LEU A 43 -4.82 17.45 11.09
N ALA A 44 -5.86 18.26 10.99
CA ALA A 44 -6.86 18.13 9.94
C ALA A 44 -6.24 18.30 8.55
N ASP A 45 -5.34 19.27 8.36
CA ASP A 45 -4.63 19.52 7.10
C ASP A 45 -3.80 18.30 6.65
N VAL A 46 -3.03 17.70 7.55
CA VAL A 46 -2.25 16.49 7.25
C VAL A 46 -3.15 15.32 6.86
N LEU A 47 -4.23 15.10 7.59
CA LEU A 47 -5.17 14.02 7.30
C LEU A 47 -5.93 14.24 5.98
N LEU A 48 -6.31 15.47 5.66
CA LEU A 48 -6.93 15.83 4.38
C LEU A 48 -5.96 15.62 3.21
N LYS A 49 -4.69 15.99 3.36
CA LYS A 49 -3.63 15.71 2.38
C LYS A 49 -3.45 14.21 2.17
N PHE A 50 -3.48 13.44 3.26
CA PHE A 50 -3.44 11.97 3.15
C PHE A 50 -4.66 11.41 2.41
N ALA A 51 -5.86 11.89 2.71
CA ALA A 51 -7.08 11.47 2.03
C ALA A 51 -7.05 11.81 0.54
N TYR A 52 -6.53 12.99 0.18
CA TYR A 52 -6.31 13.39 -1.22
C TYR A 52 -5.33 12.45 -1.93
N ALA A 53 -4.17 12.21 -1.35
CA ALA A 53 -3.16 11.30 -1.93
C ALA A 53 -3.70 9.87 -2.07
N PHE A 54 -4.47 9.39 -1.10
CA PHE A 54 -5.16 8.11 -1.17
C PHE A 54 -6.17 8.07 -2.32
N LEU A 55 -6.95 9.14 -2.54
CA LEU A 55 -7.88 9.25 -3.67
C LEU A 55 -7.14 9.15 -5.02
N ILE A 56 -6.01 9.86 -5.17
CA ILE A 56 -5.17 9.78 -6.37
C ILE A 56 -4.68 8.33 -6.57
N GLN A 57 -4.19 7.67 -5.52
CA GLN A 57 -3.74 6.27 -5.61
C GLN A 57 -4.88 5.32 -6.05
N VAL A 58 -6.08 5.47 -5.50
CA VAL A 58 -7.25 4.66 -5.87
C VAL A 58 -7.66 4.90 -7.32
N THR A 59 -7.74 6.16 -7.74
CA THR A 59 -8.07 6.55 -9.11
C THR A 59 -7.05 5.99 -10.10
N HIS A 60 -5.75 6.10 -9.78
CA HIS A 60 -4.70 5.54 -10.62
C HIS A 60 -4.74 4.00 -10.66
N SER A 61 -5.12 3.36 -9.56
CA SER A 61 -5.31 1.90 -9.53
C SER A 61 -6.48 1.46 -10.43
N ALA A 62 -7.57 2.22 -10.46
CA ALA A 62 -8.67 1.96 -11.38
C ALA A 62 -8.24 2.11 -12.85
N LEU A 63 -7.49 3.17 -13.16
CA LEU A 63 -6.89 3.38 -14.49
C LEU A 63 -5.94 2.23 -14.86
N ALA A 64 -5.08 1.83 -13.92
CA ALA A 64 -4.12 0.74 -14.11
C ALA A 64 -4.84 -0.57 -14.47
N ASN A 65 -5.91 -0.89 -13.75
CA ASN A 65 -6.72 -2.08 -14.02
C ASN A 65 -7.38 -2.06 -15.40
N ALA A 66 -7.67 -0.89 -15.95
CA ALA A 66 -8.35 -0.74 -17.24
C ALA A 66 -7.38 -0.71 -18.43
N ARG A 67 -6.13 -0.28 -18.27
CA ARG A 67 -5.27 0.08 -19.41
C ARG A 67 -3.91 -0.62 -19.46
N PHE A 68 -3.39 -1.13 -18.34
CA PHE A 68 -2.04 -1.69 -18.27
C PHE A 68 -2.05 -3.22 -18.25
N SER A 69 -0.97 -3.82 -18.73
CA SER A 69 -0.78 -5.28 -18.72
C SER A 69 -0.62 -5.82 -17.29
N ASN A 70 -0.74 -7.15 -17.13
CA ASN A 70 -0.54 -7.78 -15.82
C ASN A 70 0.88 -7.59 -15.30
N GLU A 71 1.88 -7.59 -16.17
CA GLU A 71 3.30 -7.37 -15.84
C GLU A 71 3.51 -5.95 -15.29
N GLN A 72 2.98 -4.94 -15.97
CA GLN A 72 3.06 -3.54 -15.55
C GLN A 72 2.34 -3.32 -14.20
N ARG A 73 1.17 -3.89 -14.04
CA ARG A 73 0.38 -3.80 -12.80
C ARG A 73 1.05 -4.53 -11.64
N LEU A 74 1.67 -5.68 -11.91
CA LEU A 74 2.45 -6.42 -10.93
C LEU A 74 3.71 -5.65 -10.53
N ALA A 75 4.46 -5.12 -11.50
CA ALA A 75 5.64 -4.29 -11.24
C ALA A 75 5.29 -3.07 -10.36
N ARG A 76 4.22 -2.34 -10.73
CA ARG A 76 3.69 -1.24 -9.90
C ARG A 76 3.36 -1.69 -8.49
N TRP A 77 2.67 -2.81 -8.34
CA TRP A 77 2.24 -3.29 -7.03
C TRP A 77 3.44 -3.66 -6.14
N LEU A 78 4.47 -4.30 -6.71
CA LEU A 78 5.72 -4.64 -6.01
C LEU A 78 6.48 -3.37 -5.58
N LEU A 79 6.58 -2.36 -6.43
CA LEU A 79 7.19 -1.07 -6.09
C LEU A 79 6.44 -0.38 -4.95
N MET A 80 5.10 -0.33 -5.02
CA MET A 80 4.28 0.24 -3.96
C MET A 80 4.42 -0.53 -2.63
N ALA A 81 4.62 -1.84 -2.68
CA ALA A 81 4.86 -2.63 -1.48
C ALA A 81 6.25 -2.36 -0.92
N GLN A 82 7.30 -2.31 -1.77
CA GLN A 82 8.67 -1.98 -1.38
C GLN A 82 8.76 -0.58 -0.76
N ASP A 83 8.01 0.41 -1.27
CA ASP A 83 7.96 1.77 -0.68
C ASP A 83 7.47 1.79 0.78
N ARG A 84 6.91 0.69 1.29
CA ARG A 84 6.27 0.59 2.61
C ARG A 84 6.93 -0.41 3.56
N VAL A 85 7.97 -1.07 3.10
CA VAL A 85 8.77 -2.00 3.89
C VAL A 85 10.23 -1.56 3.86
N ASP A 86 10.96 -1.78 4.95
CA ASP A 86 12.39 -1.45 5.04
C ASP A 86 13.28 -2.60 4.53
N ASP A 87 12.71 -3.53 3.74
CA ASP A 87 13.39 -4.71 3.22
C ASP A 87 13.10 -4.88 1.73
N ASP A 88 14.06 -5.41 0.99
CA ASP A 88 13.87 -5.80 -0.42
C ASP A 88 13.07 -7.10 -0.57
N GLU A 89 12.92 -7.88 0.51
CA GLU A 89 12.08 -9.08 0.55
C GLU A 89 10.65 -8.76 1.00
N ILE A 90 9.69 -9.00 0.12
CA ILE A 90 8.28 -8.76 0.36
C ILE A 90 7.59 -10.13 0.55
N PRO A 91 6.98 -10.40 1.74
CA PRO A 91 6.30 -11.68 2.00
C PRO A 91 4.97 -11.76 1.26
N LEU A 92 4.97 -12.31 0.06
CA LEU A 92 3.83 -12.37 -0.85
C LEU A 92 3.68 -13.75 -1.48
N THR A 93 2.43 -14.21 -1.59
CA THR A 93 2.06 -15.41 -2.34
C THR A 93 1.44 -15.05 -3.68
N HIS A 94 1.56 -15.96 -4.68
CA HIS A 94 0.90 -15.77 -5.98
C HIS A 94 -0.62 -15.66 -5.86
N GLU A 95 -1.21 -16.31 -4.88
CA GLU A 95 -2.65 -16.27 -4.62
C GLU A 95 -3.07 -14.88 -4.10
N PHE A 96 -2.30 -14.33 -3.16
CA PHE A 96 -2.52 -12.98 -2.65
C PHE A 96 -2.35 -11.92 -3.75
N LEU A 97 -1.31 -12.04 -4.59
CA LEU A 97 -1.11 -11.16 -5.73
C LEU A 97 -2.27 -11.25 -6.74
N ALA A 98 -2.79 -12.45 -6.99
CA ALA A 98 -3.92 -12.65 -7.88
C ALA A 98 -5.19 -11.93 -7.35
N MET A 99 -5.42 -12.00 -6.05
CA MET A 99 -6.51 -11.26 -5.40
C MET A 99 -6.30 -9.75 -5.51
N MET A 100 -5.09 -9.25 -5.23
CA MET A 100 -4.78 -7.80 -5.28
C MET A 100 -4.87 -7.22 -6.69
N LEU A 101 -4.44 -7.99 -7.69
CA LEU A 101 -4.48 -7.57 -9.09
C LEU A 101 -5.84 -7.86 -9.76
N GLY A 102 -6.76 -8.55 -9.08
CA GLY A 102 -8.05 -8.94 -9.66
C GLY A 102 -7.89 -9.82 -10.90
N THR A 103 -6.89 -10.73 -10.91
CA THR A 103 -6.58 -11.60 -12.04
C THR A 103 -6.42 -13.06 -11.61
N ARG A 104 -6.21 -13.98 -12.55
CA ARG A 104 -6.02 -15.40 -12.24
C ARG A 104 -4.59 -15.65 -11.74
N ARG A 105 -4.42 -16.63 -10.84
CA ARG A 105 -3.11 -17.05 -10.33
C ARG A 105 -2.12 -17.41 -11.45
N ALA A 106 -2.60 -18.06 -12.53
CA ALA A 106 -1.76 -18.38 -13.69
C ALA A 106 -1.18 -17.11 -14.31
N SER A 107 -2.01 -16.07 -14.55
CA SER A 107 -1.55 -14.80 -15.11
C SER A 107 -0.55 -14.07 -14.22
N VAL A 108 -0.65 -14.21 -12.89
CA VAL A 108 0.38 -13.71 -11.96
C VAL A 108 1.68 -14.48 -12.12
N THR A 109 1.61 -15.81 -12.25
CA THR A 109 2.80 -16.64 -12.45
C THR A 109 3.51 -16.28 -13.74
N ASP A 110 2.76 -16.09 -14.83
CA ASP A 110 3.32 -15.68 -16.13
C ASP A 110 3.99 -14.29 -16.01
N ALA A 111 3.33 -13.32 -15.36
CA ALA A 111 3.87 -11.98 -15.16
C ALA A 111 5.14 -11.99 -14.27
N LEU A 112 5.18 -12.83 -13.23
CA LEU A 112 6.36 -13.01 -12.39
C LEU A 112 7.54 -13.55 -13.22
N HIS A 113 7.31 -14.57 -14.06
CA HIS A 113 8.36 -15.13 -14.93
C HIS A 113 8.95 -14.06 -15.86
N VAL A 114 8.12 -13.23 -16.47
CA VAL A 114 8.59 -12.12 -17.33
C VAL A 114 9.49 -11.16 -16.54
N LEU A 115 9.10 -10.77 -15.33
CA LEU A 115 9.91 -9.87 -14.50
C LEU A 115 11.20 -10.54 -13.98
N GLU A 116 11.19 -11.86 -13.72
CA GLU A 116 12.37 -12.65 -13.35
C GLU A 116 13.34 -12.78 -14.52
N GLU A 117 12.85 -13.07 -15.73
CA GLU A 117 13.66 -13.14 -16.96
C GLU A 117 14.35 -11.80 -17.25
N CYS A 118 13.70 -10.67 -16.93
CA CYS A 118 14.30 -9.34 -17.01
C CYS A 118 15.30 -9.06 -15.86
N GLY A 119 15.46 -9.97 -14.88
CA GLY A 119 16.36 -9.79 -13.74
C GLY A 119 15.91 -8.76 -12.73
N THR A 120 14.66 -8.26 -12.81
CA THR A 120 14.17 -7.20 -11.93
C THR A 120 13.76 -7.70 -10.55
N ILE A 121 13.33 -8.95 -10.46
CA ILE A 121 12.92 -9.62 -9.23
C ILE A 121 13.46 -11.03 -9.13
N GLU A 122 13.41 -11.60 -7.94
CA GLU A 122 13.60 -13.03 -7.67
C GLU A 122 12.43 -13.53 -6.83
N SER A 123 11.67 -14.49 -7.37
CA SER A 123 10.53 -15.09 -6.68
C SER A 123 10.99 -16.34 -5.92
N LYS A 124 10.67 -16.40 -4.62
CA LYS A 124 10.89 -17.55 -3.74
C LYS A 124 9.56 -17.99 -3.15
N ARG A 125 9.51 -19.19 -2.58
CA ARG A 125 8.29 -19.69 -1.95
C ARG A 125 7.78 -18.73 -0.88
N GLY A 126 6.68 -18.03 -1.17
CA GLY A 126 5.99 -17.11 -0.25
C GLY A 126 6.66 -15.74 -0.09
N ARG A 127 7.65 -15.40 -0.91
CA ARG A 127 8.31 -14.08 -0.89
C ARG A 127 8.83 -13.70 -2.28
N ILE A 128 8.91 -12.42 -2.53
CA ILE A 128 9.48 -11.83 -3.75
C ILE A 128 10.54 -10.83 -3.31
N CYS A 129 11.73 -10.92 -3.92
CA CYS A 129 12.83 -9.99 -3.68
C CYS A 129 12.99 -9.08 -4.90
N VAL A 130 13.02 -7.77 -4.70
CA VAL A 130 13.34 -6.80 -5.74
C VAL A 130 14.87 -6.74 -5.89
N ARG A 131 15.37 -7.06 -7.08
CA ARG A 131 16.82 -7.11 -7.40
C ARG A 131 17.30 -5.87 -8.13
N ASP A 132 16.46 -5.36 -9.03
CA ASP A 132 16.75 -4.14 -9.80
C ASP A 132 15.50 -3.23 -9.77
N ARG A 133 15.47 -2.31 -8.80
CA ARG A 133 14.36 -1.34 -8.68
C ARG A 133 14.23 -0.43 -9.91
N PRO A 134 15.30 0.19 -10.47
CA PRO A 134 15.19 0.97 -11.69
C PRO A 134 14.64 0.16 -12.88
N GLY A 135 15.05 -1.10 -13.04
CA GLY A 135 14.50 -2.01 -14.05
C GLY A 135 13.01 -2.29 -13.82
N LEU A 136 12.60 -2.46 -12.56
CA LEU A 136 11.20 -2.70 -12.20
C LEU A 136 10.34 -1.43 -12.43
N GLU A 137 10.85 -0.23 -12.16
CA GLU A 137 10.21 1.04 -12.49
C GLU A 137 10.02 1.19 -14.01
N LYS A 138 11.04 0.82 -14.80
CA LYS A 138 10.94 0.79 -16.25
C LYS A 138 9.90 -0.22 -16.75
N ALA A 139 9.82 -1.39 -16.12
CA ALA A 139 8.80 -2.40 -16.44
C ALA A 139 7.39 -1.92 -16.10
N ALA A 140 7.20 -1.20 -15.00
CA ALA A 140 5.92 -0.59 -14.65
C ALA A 140 5.53 0.56 -15.60
N GLY A 141 6.52 1.32 -16.10
CA GLY A 141 6.29 2.48 -16.97
C GLY A 141 5.31 3.47 -16.34
N ASP A 142 4.41 4.05 -17.15
CA ASP A 142 3.40 5.03 -16.69
C ASP A 142 2.40 4.46 -15.68
N CYS A 143 2.46 3.16 -15.38
CA CYS A 143 1.65 2.54 -14.35
C CYS A 143 2.08 2.93 -12.93
N TYR A 144 3.32 3.39 -12.73
CA TYR A 144 3.91 3.79 -11.44
C TYR A 144 4.44 5.23 -11.52
N GLY A 145 4.53 5.92 -10.39
CA GLY A 145 5.19 7.21 -10.22
C GLY A 145 4.26 8.40 -9.99
N LEU A 146 3.06 8.42 -10.58
CA LEU A 146 2.14 9.56 -10.43
C LEU A 146 1.59 9.70 -9.01
N PRO A 147 1.03 8.67 -8.35
CA PRO A 147 0.60 8.77 -6.95
C PRO A 147 1.75 9.07 -5.99
N GLU A 148 2.94 8.53 -6.27
CA GLU A 148 4.15 8.73 -5.46
C GLU A 148 4.64 10.17 -5.54
N SER A 149 4.63 10.77 -6.73
CA SER A 149 4.98 12.19 -6.92
C SER A 149 3.98 13.12 -6.23
N GLU A 150 2.69 12.78 -6.21
CA GLU A 150 1.68 13.54 -5.49
C GLU A 150 1.84 13.42 -3.96
N LEU A 151 2.19 12.23 -3.45
CA LEU A 151 2.54 12.05 -2.04
C LEU A 151 3.74 12.92 -1.64
N ALA A 152 4.77 12.99 -2.50
CA ALA A 152 5.92 13.88 -2.30
C ALA A 152 5.49 15.34 -2.26
N ARG A 153 4.69 15.76 -3.23
CA ARG A 153 4.22 17.15 -3.39
C ARG A 153 3.44 17.63 -2.17
N VAL A 154 2.64 16.77 -1.54
CA VAL A 154 1.89 17.13 -0.34
C VAL A 154 2.68 16.93 0.97
N GLY A 155 3.96 16.56 0.89
CA GLY A 155 4.86 16.44 2.05
C GLY A 155 4.67 15.18 2.89
N LEU A 156 4.11 14.12 2.32
CA LEU A 156 3.82 12.87 3.03
C LEU A 156 4.82 11.73 2.74
N LEU A 157 5.77 11.90 1.82
CA LEU A 157 6.74 10.86 1.44
C LEU A 157 7.70 10.48 2.58
N GLY A 158 8.00 11.40 3.50
CA GLY A 158 8.84 11.11 4.69
C GLY A 158 8.10 10.40 5.83
N ALA A 159 6.77 10.39 5.79
CA ALA A 159 5.94 9.80 6.85
C ALA A 159 5.62 8.31 6.61
N ILE A 160 5.88 7.79 5.41
CA ILE A 160 5.52 6.42 5.03
C ILE A 160 6.69 5.44 5.22
N GLY A 161 7.95 5.91 5.15
CA GLY A 161 9.14 5.06 5.21
C GLY A 161 9.95 5.09 6.52
N SER A 162 9.56 5.87 7.53
CA SER A 162 10.34 5.98 8.77
C SER A 162 9.62 5.34 9.97
N SER A 163 9.59 4.01 9.99
CA SER A 163 9.16 3.25 11.19
C SER A 163 10.20 3.27 12.32
N GLN A 164 11.35 3.91 12.13
CA GLN A 164 12.48 3.88 13.07
C GLN A 164 12.29 4.70 14.37
N ASN A 165 11.18 5.43 14.56
CA ASN A 165 10.96 6.25 15.76
C ASN A 165 9.58 6.03 16.44
N LEU A 166 8.99 4.87 16.31
CA LEU A 166 7.81 4.54 17.11
C LEU A 166 8.26 3.99 18.47
N PRO A 167 7.77 4.53 19.61
CA PRO A 167 8.02 3.94 20.92
C PRO A 167 7.44 2.52 20.94
N GLU A 168 8.19 1.59 21.51
CA GLU A 168 7.79 0.19 21.69
C GLU A 168 6.53 0.13 22.56
N VAL A 169 5.39 -0.14 21.96
CA VAL A 169 4.12 -0.35 22.66
C VAL A 169 3.92 -1.85 22.83
N ALA A 170 3.77 -2.28 24.07
CA ALA A 170 3.50 -3.67 24.43
C ALA A 170 2.28 -4.20 23.62
N PRO A 171 2.33 -5.46 23.11
CA PRO A 171 1.26 -6.03 22.31
C PRO A 171 -0.04 -6.09 23.12
N SER A 172 -1.10 -5.45 22.63
CA SER A 172 -2.43 -5.60 23.18
C SER A 172 -2.95 -7.01 22.88
N GLN A 173 -3.25 -7.77 23.92
CA GLN A 173 -3.61 -9.20 23.86
C GLN A 173 -5.04 -9.49 23.36
N ASN A 174 -5.72 -8.60 22.65
CA ASN A 174 -7.07 -8.87 22.17
C ASN A 174 -7.36 -8.18 20.84
N LEU A 175 -6.89 -8.78 19.75
CA LEU A 175 -7.51 -8.56 18.43
C LEU A 175 -8.43 -9.76 18.17
N PRO A 176 -9.74 -9.55 17.93
CA PRO A 176 -10.60 -10.64 17.47
C PRO A 176 -10.14 -11.11 16.09
N GLU A 177 -10.02 -12.42 15.93
CA GLU A 177 -9.87 -13.08 14.63
C GLU A 177 -10.99 -12.59 13.70
N ILE A 178 -10.64 -11.81 12.69
CA ILE A 178 -11.56 -11.47 11.62
C ILE A 178 -11.53 -12.62 10.64
N ALA A 179 -12.50 -13.53 10.79
CA ALA A 179 -12.79 -14.57 9.82
C ALA A 179 -13.18 -13.94 8.47
N LEU A 180 -12.62 -14.48 7.38
CA LEU A 180 -12.96 -14.20 5.98
C LEU A 180 -14.39 -14.61 5.65
#